data_20fc31b90074f49c91a7c92d698c6576
#
_entry.id   20fc31b90074f49c91a7c92d698c6576
#
_cell.length_a   1.000
_cell.length_b   1.000
_cell.length_c   1.000
_cell.angle_alpha   90.00
_cell.angle_beta   90.00
_cell.angle_gamma   90.00
#
_symmetry.space_group_name_H-M   'P 1'
#
loop_
_entity.id
_entity.type
_entity.pdbx_description
1 polymer ?
#
loop_
_entity_poly.entity_id
_entity_poly.type
_entity_poly.pdbx_seq_one_letter_code
_entity_poly.pdbx_strand_id
1 'polypeptide(L)'
;PASAPTGTPVPLSGGAKRKSTRVPDHAVQTTLPSEARKPVTSDQVAASLQSALDPEEAPTQTVDPLVPLGRVADRMLASGQIAAAARMLGAHLNAVGNAVREGRPVPDSTVQTVASCSVKLAGATHDPAWLDLLLNIHIGLRRMLEPEVARRFSQTVSQGVAPDPALFRQYRAIVETLMAEGDEFDRMVGDMILASHPW
;
A
#
# COMPACT_ATOMS: atom_id res chain seq x y z
N PRO A 1 22.87 -31.12 -43.08
CA PRO A 1 22.34 -30.22 -44.07
C PRO A 1 21.33 -29.23 -43.45
N ALA A 2 21.64 -27.98 -43.70
CA ALA A 2 20.93 -26.82 -43.22
C ALA A 2 19.63 -26.58 -44.03
N SER A 3 18.64 -25.98 -43.40
CA SER A 3 17.65 -25.18 -44.07
C SER A 3 17.11 -24.12 -43.11
N ALA A 4 17.46 -22.88 -43.36
CA ALA A 4 16.86 -21.69 -42.80
C ALA A 4 15.62 -21.29 -43.61
N PRO A 5 14.57 -20.73 -43.02
CA PRO A 5 13.55 -19.99 -43.74
C PRO A 5 13.78 -18.47 -43.59
N THR A 6 13.95 -17.83 -44.72
CA THR A 6 13.96 -16.41 -44.95
C THR A 6 12.54 -15.84 -44.77
N GLY A 7 12.34 -14.97 -43.80
CA GLY A 7 11.09 -14.22 -43.61
C GLY A 7 11.22 -12.77 -44.01
N THR A 8 10.48 -12.37 -45.01
CA THR A 8 10.42 -11.04 -45.69
C THR A 8 9.75 -10.00 -44.75
N PRO A 9 10.23 -8.75 -44.66
CA PRO A 9 9.52 -7.69 -43.94
C PRO A 9 8.41 -7.06 -44.78
N VAL A 10 7.22 -6.92 -44.24
CA VAL A 10 6.08 -6.20 -44.81
C VAL A 10 6.10 -4.75 -44.30
N PRO A 11 6.03 -3.74 -45.21
CA PRO A 11 5.89 -2.36 -44.80
C PRO A 11 4.42 -2.00 -44.54
N LEU A 12 4.09 -1.55 -43.34
CA LEU A 12 2.80 -0.93 -43.02
C LEU A 12 2.91 0.60 -43.16
N SER A 13 2.46 1.07 -44.31
CA SER A 13 2.07 2.46 -44.55
C SER A 13 0.62 2.65 -44.07
N GLY A 14 0.35 3.65 -43.23
CA GLY A 14 -1.00 3.97 -42.78
C GLY A 14 -1.04 5.31 -42.05
N GLY A 15 -0.97 6.42 -42.83
CA GLY A 15 -1.19 7.77 -42.33
C GLY A 15 -2.65 8.00 -41.94
N ALA A 16 -2.91 8.34 -40.70
CA ALA A 16 -4.21 8.82 -40.24
C ALA A 16 -4.16 10.33 -39.95
N LYS A 17 -4.85 11.10 -40.79
CA LYS A 17 -5.10 12.54 -40.66
C LYS A 17 -5.89 12.82 -39.38
N ARG A 18 -5.30 13.56 -38.44
CA ARG A 18 -6.02 14.12 -37.28
C ARG A 18 -6.87 15.30 -37.73
N LYS A 19 -8.19 15.15 -37.70
CA LYS A 19 -9.14 16.26 -37.79
C LYS A 19 -9.11 17.07 -36.49
N SER A 20 -8.73 18.34 -36.63
CA SER A 20 -8.85 19.36 -35.59
C SER A 20 -10.32 19.69 -35.37
N THR A 21 -10.86 19.33 -34.21
CA THR A 21 -12.19 19.74 -33.80
C THR A 21 -12.07 21.01 -32.94
N ARG A 22 -12.54 22.11 -33.54
CA ARG A 22 -12.63 23.45 -32.94
C ARG A 22 -13.68 23.43 -31.83
N VAL A 23 -13.27 23.72 -30.59
CA VAL A 23 -14.14 23.88 -29.40
C VAL A 23 -14.73 25.29 -29.45
N PRO A 24 -16.05 25.48 -29.32
CA PRO A 24 -16.64 26.83 -29.20
C PRO A 24 -16.46 27.38 -27.79
N ASP A 25 -15.99 28.63 -27.74
CA ASP A 25 -15.92 29.51 -26.58
C ASP A 25 -17.35 29.79 -26.05
N HIS A 26 -17.71 29.18 -24.93
CA HIS A 26 -18.86 29.63 -24.15
C HIS A 26 -18.33 30.37 -22.90
N ALA A 27 -18.32 31.68 -23.01
CA ALA A 27 -18.16 32.58 -21.87
C ALA A 27 -19.37 32.43 -20.92
N VAL A 28 -19.20 31.67 -19.83
CA VAL A 28 -20.15 31.66 -18.73
C VAL A 28 -19.75 32.78 -17.78
N GLN A 29 -20.47 33.89 -17.85
CA GLN A 29 -20.43 34.97 -16.84
C GLN A 29 -21.07 34.44 -15.55
N THR A 30 -20.26 34.03 -14.59
CA THR A 30 -20.72 33.75 -13.23
C THR A 30 -20.73 35.05 -12.43
N THR A 31 -21.91 35.68 -12.34
CA THR A 31 -22.16 36.78 -11.39
C THR A 31 -22.14 36.22 -9.98
N LEU A 32 -21.06 36.54 -9.23
CA LEU A 32 -20.99 36.30 -7.79
C LEU A 32 -21.86 37.32 -7.05
N PRO A 33 -22.73 36.88 -6.13
CA PRO A 33 -23.42 37.80 -5.23
C PRO A 33 -22.40 38.41 -4.26
N SER A 34 -22.33 39.72 -4.25
CA SER A 34 -21.54 40.52 -3.31
C SER A 34 -22.21 40.46 -1.92
N GLU A 35 -21.85 39.44 -1.12
CA GLU A 35 -22.20 39.45 0.31
C GLU A 35 -21.32 40.46 1.05
N ALA A 36 -21.97 41.45 1.58
CA ALA A 36 -21.38 42.52 2.40
C ALA A 36 -20.70 41.91 3.62
N ARG A 37 -19.36 41.86 3.61
CA ARG A 37 -18.55 41.52 4.78
C ARG A 37 -18.77 42.58 5.85
N LYS A 38 -19.42 42.17 6.96
CA LYS A 38 -19.44 42.98 8.19
C LYS A 38 -17.99 43.19 8.67
N PRO A 39 -17.62 44.38 9.10
CA PRO A 39 -16.27 44.60 9.63
C PRO A 39 -16.09 43.77 10.92
N VAL A 40 -15.11 42.90 10.92
CA VAL A 40 -14.69 42.16 12.12
C VAL A 40 -13.98 43.14 13.02
N THR A 41 -14.51 43.37 14.22
CA THR A 41 -13.90 44.26 15.20
C THR A 41 -12.64 43.63 15.80
N SER A 42 -11.63 44.44 16.09
CA SER A 42 -10.34 44.00 16.63
C SER A 42 -10.44 43.13 17.90
N ASP A 43 -11.50 43.31 18.68
CA ASP A 43 -11.77 42.51 19.88
C ASP A 43 -12.16 41.05 19.59
N GLN A 44 -12.81 40.78 18.44
CA GLN A 44 -13.11 39.39 18.03
C GLN A 44 -11.86 38.61 17.58
N VAL A 45 -10.89 39.33 17.02
CA VAL A 45 -9.60 38.69 16.63
C VAL A 45 -8.75 38.39 17.86
N ALA A 46 -8.76 39.28 18.87
CA ALA A 46 -8.03 39.04 20.13
C ALA A 46 -8.59 37.87 20.94
N ALA A 47 -9.93 37.74 21.01
CA ALA A 47 -10.58 36.60 21.69
C ALA A 47 -10.33 35.25 20.98
N SER A 48 -10.26 35.25 19.64
CA SER A 48 -9.93 34.04 18.87
C SER A 48 -8.47 33.63 19.03
N LEU A 49 -7.55 34.55 19.23
CA LEU A 49 -6.14 34.26 19.45
C LEU A 49 -5.86 33.76 20.88
N GLN A 50 -6.59 34.24 21.88
CA GLN A 50 -6.46 33.74 23.25
C GLN A 50 -7.02 32.33 23.43
N SER A 51 -8.10 31.97 22.74
CA SER A 51 -8.63 30.60 22.75
C SER A 51 -7.73 29.57 22.04
N ALA A 52 -6.79 30.05 21.23
CA ALA A 52 -5.80 29.19 20.55
C ALA A 52 -4.52 28.96 21.40
N LEU A 53 -4.41 29.62 22.56
CA LEU A 53 -3.24 29.54 23.46
C LEU A 53 -3.49 28.72 24.73
N ASP A 54 -4.69 28.20 24.93
CA ASP A 54 -4.92 27.20 25.98
C ASP A 54 -4.31 25.87 25.53
N PRO A 55 -3.26 25.37 26.21
CA PRO A 55 -2.69 24.08 25.94
C PRO A 55 -3.55 22.99 26.61
N GLU A 56 -4.85 22.98 26.39
CA GLU A 56 -5.67 21.85 26.74
C GLU A 56 -5.45 20.79 25.65
N GLU A 57 -4.70 19.78 26.06
CA GLU A 57 -4.29 18.57 25.36
C GLU A 57 -5.35 18.07 24.37
N ALA A 58 -5.36 18.66 23.17
CA ALA A 58 -5.94 17.97 22.03
C ALA A 58 -5.12 16.68 21.87
N PRO A 59 -5.72 15.47 21.95
CA PRO A 59 -4.99 14.26 21.65
C PRO A 59 -4.46 14.42 20.24
N THR A 60 -3.18 14.71 20.11
CA THR A 60 -2.46 14.65 18.85
C THR A 60 -2.59 13.20 18.39
N GLN A 61 -3.66 12.91 17.67
CA GLN A 61 -3.75 11.69 16.89
C GLN A 61 -2.56 11.76 15.94
N THR A 62 -1.51 11.08 16.33
CA THR A 62 -0.31 10.90 15.50
C THR A 62 -0.81 10.09 14.30
N VAL A 63 -1.26 10.80 13.27
CA VAL A 63 -1.68 10.18 12.00
C VAL A 63 -0.45 9.46 11.49
N ASP A 64 -0.52 8.13 11.46
CA ASP A 64 0.55 7.29 10.94
C ASP A 64 0.88 7.76 9.52
N PRO A 65 2.10 8.27 9.26
CA PRO A 65 2.47 8.81 7.96
C PRO A 65 2.40 7.77 6.83
N LEU A 66 2.38 6.48 7.17
CA LEU A 66 2.25 5.39 6.19
C LEU A 66 0.83 5.26 5.64
N VAL A 67 -0.21 5.64 6.38
CA VAL A 67 -1.60 5.53 5.90
C VAL A 67 -1.85 6.37 4.64
N PRO A 68 -1.51 7.67 4.59
CA PRO A 68 -1.64 8.44 3.36
C PRO A 68 -0.72 7.94 2.24
N LEU A 69 0.50 7.50 2.56
CA LEU A 69 1.42 6.92 1.58
C LEU A 69 0.87 5.64 0.95
N GLY A 70 0.24 4.76 1.74
CA GLY A 70 -0.42 3.55 1.26
C GLY A 70 -1.52 3.87 0.23
N ARG A 71 -2.34 4.89 0.49
CA ARG A 71 -3.39 5.34 -0.46
C ARG A 71 -2.81 5.88 -1.78
N VAL A 72 -1.69 6.61 -1.71
CA VAL A 72 -0.99 7.09 -2.91
C VAL A 72 -0.44 5.92 -3.69
N ALA A 73 0.20 4.97 -3.02
CA ALA A 73 0.72 3.76 -3.64
C ALA A 73 -0.37 2.93 -4.31
N ASP A 74 -1.54 2.77 -3.70
CA ASP A 74 -2.67 2.07 -4.31
C ASP A 74 -3.10 2.71 -5.63
N ARG A 75 -3.13 4.05 -5.71
CA ARG A 75 -3.43 4.76 -6.95
C ARG A 75 -2.34 4.55 -8.01
N MET A 76 -1.07 4.57 -7.59
CA MET A 76 0.06 4.33 -8.50
C MET A 76 0.02 2.90 -9.05
N LEU A 77 -0.24 1.91 -8.21
CA LEU A 77 -0.40 0.52 -8.64
C LEU A 77 -1.58 0.36 -9.60
N ALA A 78 -2.73 0.96 -9.30
CA ALA A 78 -3.91 0.95 -10.16
C ALA A 78 -3.67 1.63 -11.53
N SER A 79 -2.77 2.62 -11.59
CA SER A 79 -2.37 3.30 -12.83
C SER A 79 -1.19 2.63 -13.56
N GLY A 80 -0.71 1.47 -13.08
CA GLY A 80 0.42 0.75 -13.67
C GLY A 80 1.80 1.33 -13.36
N GLN A 81 1.90 2.31 -12.45
CA GLN A 81 3.17 2.93 -12.04
C GLN A 81 3.89 2.10 -10.97
N ILE A 82 4.05 0.80 -11.21
CA ILE A 82 4.52 -0.19 -10.23
C ILE A 82 5.91 0.17 -9.68
N ALA A 83 6.87 0.46 -10.56
CA ALA A 83 8.23 0.78 -10.14
C ALA A 83 8.33 2.06 -9.29
N ALA A 84 7.47 3.05 -9.55
CA ALA A 84 7.42 4.28 -8.77
C ALA A 84 6.79 4.02 -7.38
N ALA A 85 5.72 3.23 -7.31
CA ALA A 85 5.11 2.81 -6.05
C ALA A 85 6.11 2.01 -5.17
N ALA A 86 6.83 1.06 -5.77
CA ALA A 86 7.84 0.25 -5.06
C ALA A 86 8.99 1.12 -4.51
N ARG A 87 9.49 2.08 -5.27
CA ARG A 87 10.54 3.00 -4.81
C ARG A 87 10.06 3.91 -3.67
N MET A 88 8.84 4.44 -3.79
CA MET A 88 8.26 5.34 -2.79
C MET A 88 8.03 4.61 -1.46
N LEU A 89 7.46 3.42 -1.50
CA LEU A 89 7.16 2.65 -0.29
C LEU A 89 8.38 1.94 0.28
N GLY A 90 9.31 1.48 -0.56
CA GLY A 90 10.39 0.57 -0.18
C GLY A 90 11.22 1.05 1.01
N ALA A 91 11.60 2.32 1.02
CA ALA A 91 12.36 2.91 2.14
C ALA A 91 11.56 2.86 3.47
N HIS A 92 10.27 3.18 3.42
CA HIS A 92 9.40 3.19 4.61
C HIS A 92 9.11 1.78 5.11
N LEU A 93 8.80 0.84 4.22
CA LEU A 93 8.54 -0.56 4.57
C LEU A 93 9.78 -1.20 5.20
N ASN A 94 10.96 -0.98 4.62
CA ASN A 94 12.22 -1.46 5.18
C ASN A 94 12.56 -0.81 6.53
N ALA A 95 12.24 0.47 6.72
CA ALA A 95 12.44 1.14 8.01
C ALA A 95 11.61 0.49 9.12
N VAL A 96 10.36 0.10 8.83
CA VAL A 96 9.51 -0.64 9.78
C VAL A 96 10.08 -2.04 10.04
N GLY A 97 10.49 -2.76 9.01
CA GLY A 97 11.15 -4.07 9.18
C GLY A 97 12.41 -4.00 10.05
N ASN A 98 13.21 -2.93 9.90
CA ASN A 98 14.37 -2.68 10.76
C ASN A 98 13.95 -2.38 12.20
N ALA A 99 12.93 -1.54 12.40
CA ALA A 99 12.41 -1.22 13.73
C ALA A 99 11.98 -2.50 14.48
N VAL A 100 11.26 -3.40 13.81
CA VAL A 100 10.84 -4.69 14.40
C VAL A 100 12.07 -5.56 14.74
N ARG A 101 13.06 -5.66 13.85
CA ARG A 101 14.30 -6.42 14.13
C ARG A 101 15.09 -5.87 15.31
N GLU A 102 15.05 -4.56 15.52
CA GLU A 102 15.69 -3.87 16.65
C GLU A 102 14.84 -3.93 17.93
N GLY A 103 13.69 -4.58 17.91
CA GLY A 103 12.76 -4.65 19.05
C GLY A 103 12.09 -3.33 19.40
N ARG A 104 12.09 -2.35 18.48
CA ARG A 104 11.41 -1.08 18.69
C ARG A 104 9.90 -1.27 18.54
N PRO A 105 9.09 -0.61 19.40
CA PRO A 105 7.64 -0.70 19.29
C PRO A 105 7.16 -0.10 17.96
N VAL A 106 6.27 -0.81 17.28
CA VAL A 106 5.63 -0.38 16.03
C VAL A 106 4.11 -0.39 16.26
N PRO A 107 3.39 0.71 15.97
CA PRO A 107 1.94 0.76 16.09
C PRO A 107 1.25 -0.29 15.21
N ASP A 108 0.15 -0.85 15.68
CA ASP A 108 -0.61 -1.87 14.95
C ASP A 108 -1.11 -1.37 13.59
N SER A 109 -1.57 -0.12 13.50
CA SER A 109 -1.98 0.51 12.25
C SER A 109 -0.85 0.56 11.21
N THR A 110 0.39 0.80 11.68
CA THR A 110 1.59 0.77 10.85
C THR A 110 1.87 -0.64 10.33
N VAL A 111 1.80 -1.65 11.21
CA VAL A 111 2.00 -3.07 10.83
C VAL A 111 0.98 -3.50 9.77
N GLN A 112 -0.30 -3.17 9.96
CA GLN A 112 -1.37 -3.47 9.02
C GLN A 112 -1.14 -2.81 7.65
N THR A 113 -0.76 -1.53 7.65
CA THR A 113 -0.48 -0.78 6.42
C THR A 113 0.71 -1.40 5.67
N VAL A 114 1.80 -1.70 6.40
CA VAL A 114 2.99 -2.35 5.82
C VAL A 114 2.64 -3.72 5.25
N ALA A 115 1.91 -4.54 5.99
CA ALA A 115 1.50 -5.86 5.54
C ALA A 115 0.67 -5.80 4.23
N SER A 116 -0.34 -4.92 4.21
CA SER A 116 -1.16 -4.70 3.01
C SER A 116 -0.36 -4.20 1.82
N CYS A 117 0.56 -3.25 2.02
CA CYS A 117 1.41 -2.71 0.95
C CYS A 117 2.40 -3.76 0.44
N SER A 118 3.03 -4.54 1.33
CA SER A 118 4.02 -5.55 0.96
C SER A 118 3.41 -6.63 0.07
N VAL A 119 2.24 -7.18 0.43
CA VAL A 119 1.60 -8.21 -0.38
C VAL A 119 1.12 -7.69 -1.73
N LYS A 120 0.63 -6.43 -1.79
CA LYS A 120 0.25 -5.80 -3.07
C LYS A 120 1.48 -5.57 -3.97
N LEU A 121 2.60 -5.12 -3.40
CA LEU A 121 3.83 -4.95 -4.14
C LEU A 121 4.37 -6.28 -4.65
N ALA A 122 4.38 -7.32 -3.83
CA ALA A 122 4.79 -8.65 -4.24
C ALA A 122 4.00 -9.14 -5.47
N GLY A 123 2.67 -9.02 -5.43
CA GLY A 123 1.82 -9.41 -6.57
C GLY A 123 2.04 -8.55 -7.82
N ALA A 124 2.29 -7.24 -7.66
CA ALA A 124 2.46 -6.33 -8.78
C ALA A 124 3.87 -6.38 -9.41
N THR A 125 4.91 -6.59 -8.60
CA THR A 125 6.32 -6.62 -9.05
C THR A 125 6.82 -8.02 -9.37
N HIS A 126 6.13 -9.07 -8.90
CA HIS A 126 6.60 -10.46 -8.86
C HIS A 126 7.94 -10.63 -8.12
N ASP A 127 8.23 -9.73 -7.16
CA ASP A 127 9.44 -9.78 -6.36
C ASP A 127 9.14 -10.40 -5.00
N PRO A 128 9.71 -11.59 -4.68
CA PRO A 128 9.48 -12.28 -3.41
C PRO A 128 10.02 -11.51 -2.20
N ALA A 129 10.96 -10.59 -2.37
CA ALA A 129 11.53 -9.81 -1.26
C ALA A 129 10.47 -9.06 -0.44
N TRP A 130 9.34 -8.70 -1.05
CA TRP A 130 8.22 -8.08 -0.35
C TRP A 130 7.48 -9.06 0.56
N LEU A 131 7.36 -10.34 0.15
CA LEU A 131 6.81 -11.39 1.01
C LEU A 131 7.78 -11.73 2.15
N ASP A 132 9.07 -11.75 1.88
CA ASP A 132 10.10 -11.97 2.89
C ASP A 132 10.10 -10.86 3.94
N LEU A 133 9.96 -9.61 3.54
CA LEU A 133 9.79 -8.48 4.46
C LEU A 133 8.54 -8.63 5.32
N LEU A 134 7.40 -8.98 4.71
CA LEU A 134 6.13 -9.25 5.41
C LEU A 134 6.31 -10.33 6.47
N LEU A 135 6.89 -11.48 6.10
CA LEU A 135 7.10 -12.59 7.03
C LEU A 135 8.06 -12.21 8.15
N ASN A 136 9.17 -11.54 7.85
CA ASN A 136 10.14 -11.09 8.86
C ASN A 136 9.49 -10.19 9.92
N ILE A 137 8.60 -9.29 9.53
CA ILE A 137 7.87 -8.42 10.46
C ILE A 137 6.96 -9.27 11.36
N HIS A 138 6.18 -10.19 10.80
CA HIS A 138 5.24 -11.01 11.56
C HIS A 138 5.94 -12.04 12.44
N ILE A 139 7.08 -12.59 12.01
CA ILE A 139 7.96 -13.42 12.83
C ILE A 139 8.48 -12.63 14.04
N GLY A 140 9.03 -11.43 13.80
CA GLY A 140 9.56 -10.57 14.86
C GLY A 140 8.51 -10.16 15.90
N LEU A 141 7.29 -9.92 15.46
CA LEU A 141 6.15 -9.56 16.32
C LEU A 141 5.41 -10.77 16.91
N ARG A 142 5.72 -12.00 16.46
CA ARG A 142 5.00 -13.24 16.79
C ARG A 142 3.50 -13.09 16.59
N ARG A 143 3.10 -12.60 15.42
CA ARG A 143 1.71 -12.34 15.06
C ARG A 143 1.31 -13.08 13.80
N MET A 144 0.03 -13.47 13.73
CA MET A 144 -0.58 -13.99 12.51
C MET A 144 -0.88 -12.85 11.55
N LEU A 145 -0.89 -13.16 10.25
CA LEU A 145 -1.40 -12.25 9.22
C LEU A 145 -2.89 -12.02 9.44
N GLU A 146 -3.35 -10.81 9.19
CA GLU A 146 -4.79 -10.54 9.16
C GLU A 146 -5.46 -11.30 7.99
N PRO A 147 -6.74 -11.65 8.10
CA PRO A 147 -7.43 -12.50 7.12
C PRO A 147 -7.33 -12.01 5.68
N GLU A 148 -7.48 -10.70 5.48
CA GLU A 148 -7.41 -10.12 4.14
C GLU A 148 -5.99 -10.16 3.57
N VAL A 149 -4.98 -9.94 4.42
CA VAL A 149 -3.57 -10.06 4.04
C VAL A 149 -3.21 -11.52 3.78
N ALA A 150 -3.66 -12.45 4.62
CA ALA A 150 -3.44 -13.88 4.45
C ALA A 150 -4.04 -14.39 3.13
N ARG A 151 -5.26 -13.97 2.81
CA ARG A 151 -5.92 -14.30 1.53
C ARG A 151 -5.12 -13.80 0.32
N ARG A 152 -4.64 -12.55 0.37
CA ARG A 152 -3.81 -11.99 -0.71
C ARG A 152 -2.43 -12.63 -0.77
N PHE A 153 -1.84 -12.95 0.36
CA PHE A 153 -0.59 -13.71 0.43
C PHE A 153 -0.74 -15.05 -0.29
N SER A 154 -1.77 -15.85 0.05
CA SER A 154 -2.08 -17.11 -0.61
C SER A 154 -2.27 -16.96 -2.12
N GLN A 155 -3.01 -15.93 -2.53
CA GLN A 155 -3.20 -15.63 -3.95
C GLN A 155 -1.88 -15.29 -4.65
N THR A 156 -1.01 -14.49 -4.02
CA THR A 156 0.27 -14.10 -4.59
C THR A 156 1.21 -15.29 -4.73
N VAL A 157 1.23 -16.18 -3.71
CA VAL A 157 1.98 -17.43 -3.75
C VAL A 157 1.47 -18.35 -4.87
N SER A 158 0.15 -18.49 -5.05
CA SER A 158 -0.44 -19.29 -6.13
C SER A 158 -0.13 -18.74 -7.54
N GLN A 159 0.22 -17.46 -7.64
CA GLN A 159 0.70 -16.82 -8.87
C GLN A 159 2.20 -17.04 -9.14
N GLY A 160 2.88 -17.82 -8.31
CA GLY A 160 4.28 -18.18 -8.48
C GLY A 160 5.28 -17.24 -7.78
N VAL A 161 4.81 -16.32 -6.94
CA VAL A 161 5.70 -15.48 -6.12
C VAL A 161 5.89 -16.17 -4.78
N ALA A 162 6.97 -16.94 -4.64
CA ALA A 162 7.25 -17.72 -3.42
C ALA A 162 8.23 -16.98 -2.50
N PRO A 163 7.93 -16.85 -1.19
CA PRO A 163 8.88 -16.30 -0.21
C PRO A 163 10.04 -17.27 0.02
N ASP A 164 11.06 -16.81 0.77
CA ASP A 164 12.17 -17.67 1.19
C ASP A 164 11.64 -18.88 1.97
N PRO A 165 12.03 -20.12 1.59
CA PRO A 165 11.55 -21.35 2.24
C PRO A 165 11.86 -21.43 3.74
N ALA A 166 12.99 -20.88 4.17
CA ALA A 166 13.38 -20.91 5.57
C ALA A 166 12.54 -19.94 6.40
N LEU A 167 12.27 -18.73 5.86
CA LEU A 167 11.38 -17.77 6.49
C LEU A 167 9.96 -18.30 6.58
N PHE A 168 9.45 -18.90 5.51
CA PHE A 168 8.11 -19.45 5.52
C PHE A 168 7.96 -20.59 6.54
N ARG A 169 8.94 -21.50 6.65
CA ARG A 169 8.94 -22.54 7.67
C ARG A 169 8.95 -21.97 9.09
N GLN A 170 9.76 -20.92 9.33
CA GLN A 170 9.82 -20.26 10.64
C GLN A 170 8.47 -19.60 10.98
N TYR A 171 7.87 -18.91 10.01
CA TYR A 171 6.57 -18.28 10.19
C TYR A 171 5.46 -19.31 10.44
N ARG A 172 5.48 -20.42 9.69
CA ARG A 172 4.56 -21.55 9.86
C ARG A 172 4.57 -22.09 11.29
N ALA A 173 5.74 -22.30 11.90
CA ALA A 173 5.84 -22.77 13.28
C ALA A 173 5.20 -21.80 14.27
N ILE A 174 5.29 -20.49 14.01
CA ILE A 174 4.60 -19.46 14.83
C ILE A 174 3.09 -19.56 14.63
N VAL A 175 2.61 -19.67 13.39
CA VAL A 175 1.17 -19.82 13.09
C VAL A 175 0.60 -21.04 13.78
N GLU A 176 1.27 -22.21 13.69
CA GLU A 176 0.86 -23.44 14.37
C GLU A 176 0.74 -23.27 15.91
N THR A 177 1.67 -22.50 16.51
CA THR A 177 1.61 -22.17 17.93
C THR A 177 0.40 -21.29 18.26
N LEU A 178 0.20 -20.23 17.48
CA LEU A 178 -0.91 -19.29 17.68
C LEU A 178 -2.29 -19.95 17.46
N MET A 179 -2.39 -20.86 16.49
CA MET A 179 -3.61 -21.65 16.28
C MET A 179 -3.95 -22.59 17.46
N ALA A 180 -2.93 -23.14 18.12
CA ALA A 180 -3.15 -24.00 19.28
C ALA A 180 -3.67 -23.24 20.49
N GLU A 181 -3.28 -21.97 20.64
CA GLU A 181 -3.66 -21.07 21.73
C GLU A 181 -4.90 -20.21 21.40
N GLY A 182 -5.21 -20.05 20.12
CA GLY A 182 -6.23 -19.15 19.58
C GLY A 182 -7.64 -19.76 19.49
N ASP A 183 -8.57 -18.94 19.06
CA ASP A 183 -9.96 -19.30 18.82
C ASP A 183 -10.20 -19.97 17.46
N GLU A 184 -11.47 -20.20 17.09
CA GLU A 184 -11.84 -20.78 15.79
C GLU A 184 -11.48 -19.88 14.61
N PHE A 185 -11.54 -18.57 14.83
CA PHE A 185 -11.18 -17.61 13.78
C PHE A 185 -9.67 -17.63 13.50
N ASP A 186 -8.83 -17.68 14.53
CA ASP A 186 -7.38 -17.83 14.39
C ASP A 186 -7.01 -19.10 13.66
N ARG A 187 -7.71 -20.21 13.96
CA ARG A 187 -7.51 -21.50 13.26
C ARG A 187 -7.85 -21.38 11.78
N MET A 188 -8.98 -20.76 11.44
CA MET A 188 -9.37 -20.55 10.04
C MET A 188 -8.33 -19.75 9.25
N VAL A 189 -7.79 -18.67 9.85
CA VAL A 189 -6.76 -17.85 9.22
C VAL A 189 -5.45 -18.63 9.08
N GLY A 190 -5.07 -19.35 10.13
CA GLY A 190 -3.89 -20.22 10.13
C GLY A 190 -3.96 -21.28 9.05
N ASP A 191 -5.08 -21.99 8.91
CA ASP A 191 -5.29 -22.98 7.86
C ASP A 191 -5.13 -22.39 6.46
N MET A 192 -5.64 -21.18 6.23
CA MET A 192 -5.47 -20.46 4.97
C MET A 192 -4.00 -20.21 4.66
N ILE A 193 -3.21 -19.81 5.67
CA ILE A 193 -1.76 -19.57 5.51
C ILE A 193 -1.02 -20.88 5.26
N LEU A 194 -1.35 -21.93 6.04
CA LEU A 194 -0.70 -23.24 5.92
C LEU A 194 -1.01 -23.95 4.60
N ALA A 195 -2.21 -23.72 4.04
CA ALA A 195 -2.58 -24.22 2.73
C ALA A 195 -1.83 -23.53 1.58
N SER A 196 -1.20 -22.39 1.83
CA SER A 196 -0.41 -21.64 0.84
C SER A 196 0.99 -22.27 0.67
N HIS A 197 1.06 -23.55 0.24
CA HIS A 197 2.32 -24.23 0.00
C HIS A 197 2.96 -23.72 -1.30
N PRO A 198 4.10 -23.00 -1.25
CA PRO A 198 4.78 -22.51 -2.46
C PRO A 198 5.64 -23.57 -3.17
N TRP A 199 5.80 -24.79 -2.60
CA TRP A 199 6.60 -25.92 -3.13
C TRP A 199 6.02 -27.28 -2.74
#